data_f34dd922caaf153b8e903f2f7d6c57a3
#
_entry.id   f34dd922caaf153b8e903f2f7d6c57a3
#
_cell.length_a   1.000
_cell.length_b   1.000
_cell.length_c   1.000
_cell.angle_alpha   90.00
_cell.angle_beta   90.00
_cell.angle_gamma   90.00
#
_symmetry.space_group_name_H-M   'P 1'
#
loop_
_entity.id
_entity.type
_entity.pdbx_description
1 polymer ?
#
loop_
_entity_poly.entity_id
_entity_poly.type
_entity_poly.pdbx_seq_one_letter_code
_entity_poly.pdbx_strand_id
1 'polypeptide(L)'
;MKVRSYIAIDLKSFYASVECIQRGLDPMITNLVVADPSRTDKTICLAVSPSLKSFGIPGRPRLFEVVQKIGQVNALRRNSAPGRTFTGKSHDYTELRGHPELEVDYIVAPPQMAFYMETSAAIYSIYLKYVAPEDIHPYSIDEVFIDATNYLNLYRLTPEKLAMKIILDILENTGITATAGIGTNLYLAKVAMDIVAKHIPADKNGVRIAQLDELRYRQELWSHRPLTDFWRVGPGYAKKLEKVGLRTMGDVARCSVGKPTEFYNEDLLYKLFGVNAQLLIDHAWGWEPCTIADIKAYKPESSSLSPGQVLQCPYTAEKARLVAREMADDLSLDLVDKGLVTDQIVLTVGYDIENLTDPERSRVYRGSVTVDRYGRRIPKHAHGTANLGGHTASSKAIVSAVAALYDRIVDPNLLVRRLYLSANHVVPESSLPRQEASEQLDFFSDYASQEKRRAEEAAAREREKRRQQAVLTIKKKYGKNAILKGMDLEEGATARDRNGQIGGHKA
;
A
#
# COMPACT_ATOMS: atom_id res chain seq x y z
N MET A 1 6.50 17.23 -31.67
CA MET A 1 5.52 16.63 -30.74
C MET A 1 4.85 17.75 -29.96
N LYS A 2 3.53 17.65 -29.68
CA LYS A 2 2.85 18.62 -28.81
C LYS A 2 3.41 18.44 -27.40
N VAL A 3 3.88 19.50 -26.77
CA VAL A 3 4.34 19.45 -25.38
C VAL A 3 3.16 19.05 -24.50
N ARG A 4 3.29 17.95 -23.73
CA ARG A 4 2.24 17.52 -22.79
C ARG A 4 2.36 18.28 -21.48
N SER A 5 1.28 18.33 -20.75
CA SER A 5 1.21 18.93 -19.42
C SER A 5 0.45 18.02 -18.49
N TYR A 6 1.15 17.43 -17.52
CA TYR A 6 0.58 16.59 -16.49
C TYR A 6 0.52 17.33 -15.16
N ILE A 7 -0.54 17.10 -14.41
CA ILE A 7 -0.73 17.61 -13.05
C ILE A 7 -0.83 16.40 -12.12
N ALA A 8 0.05 16.33 -11.11
CA ALA A 8 -0.08 15.41 -9.99
C ALA A 8 -0.66 16.18 -8.80
N ILE A 9 -1.68 15.64 -8.13
CA ILE A 9 -2.32 16.26 -6.95
C ILE A 9 -2.29 15.27 -5.79
N ASP A 10 -1.83 15.72 -4.61
CA ASP A 10 -1.76 14.95 -3.35
C ASP A 10 -2.55 15.68 -2.26
N LEU A 11 -3.58 15.03 -1.72
CA LEU A 11 -4.42 15.58 -0.66
C LEU A 11 -3.65 15.65 0.66
N LYS A 12 -3.64 16.80 1.28
CA LYS A 12 -2.81 17.09 2.45
C LYS A 12 -3.16 16.22 3.66
N SER A 13 -2.25 15.29 4.03
CA SER A 13 -2.44 14.41 5.20
C SER A 13 -3.83 13.75 5.24
N PHE A 14 -4.30 13.23 4.12
CA PHE A 14 -5.68 12.93 3.79
C PHE A 14 -6.51 12.36 4.96
N TYR A 15 -6.14 11.21 5.51
CA TYR A 15 -6.91 10.59 6.60
C TYR A 15 -7.02 11.49 7.84
N ALA A 16 -5.93 12.19 8.21
CA ALA A 16 -5.95 13.11 9.33
C ALA A 16 -6.84 14.34 9.05
N SER A 17 -6.83 14.83 7.81
CA SER A 17 -7.69 15.93 7.40
C SER A 17 -9.16 15.54 7.42
N VAL A 18 -9.52 14.34 6.91
CA VAL A 18 -10.89 13.81 6.99
C VAL A 18 -11.37 13.72 8.45
N GLU A 19 -10.51 13.20 9.35
CA GLU A 19 -10.84 13.09 10.77
C GLU A 19 -11.01 14.45 11.47
N CYS A 20 -10.22 15.45 11.10
CA CYS A 20 -10.39 16.82 11.61
C CYS A 20 -11.72 17.41 11.13
N ILE A 21 -12.00 17.38 9.82
CA ILE A 21 -13.23 17.94 9.24
C ILE A 21 -14.48 17.28 9.85
N GLN A 22 -14.50 15.96 10.01
CA GLN A 22 -15.62 15.26 10.64
C GLN A 22 -15.90 15.73 12.07
N ARG A 23 -14.87 16.22 12.78
CA ARG A 23 -14.96 16.76 14.15
C ARG A 23 -15.20 18.28 14.19
N GLY A 24 -15.35 18.95 13.05
CA GLY A 24 -15.48 20.41 12.96
C GLY A 24 -14.17 21.14 13.29
N LEU A 25 -13.01 20.49 13.12
CA LEU A 25 -11.67 21.02 13.41
C LEU A 25 -10.93 21.38 12.13
N ASP A 26 -10.07 22.40 12.19
CA ASP A 26 -9.21 22.76 11.06
C ASP A 26 -8.03 21.79 10.94
N PRO A 27 -7.89 21.05 9.79
CA PRO A 27 -6.80 20.11 9.56
C PRO A 27 -5.40 20.73 9.63
N MET A 28 -5.27 22.03 9.36
CA MET A 28 -3.98 22.70 9.26
C MET A 28 -3.39 23.09 10.63
N ILE A 29 -4.24 23.28 11.63
CA ILE A 29 -3.82 23.72 12.97
C ILE A 29 -4.05 22.68 14.06
N THR A 30 -4.87 21.65 13.81
CA THR A 30 -5.19 20.62 14.81
C THR A 30 -4.12 19.55 14.86
N ASN A 31 -3.59 19.24 16.02
CA ASN A 31 -2.70 18.12 16.27
C ASN A 31 -3.50 16.82 16.35
N LEU A 32 -3.36 15.96 15.33
CA LEU A 32 -4.10 14.70 15.23
C LEU A 32 -3.27 13.61 14.57
N VAL A 33 -3.37 12.37 15.08
CA VAL A 33 -2.89 11.15 14.43
C VAL A 33 -4.05 10.20 14.19
N VAL A 34 -4.01 9.49 13.07
CA VAL A 34 -4.95 8.38 12.79
C VAL A 34 -4.26 7.08 13.15
N ALA A 35 -4.70 6.47 14.24
CA ALA A 35 -4.18 5.19 14.73
C ALA A 35 -5.25 4.44 15.50
N ASP A 36 -5.15 3.11 15.55
CA ASP A 36 -6.03 2.27 16.35
C ASP A 36 -5.43 2.01 17.74
N PRO A 37 -5.85 2.74 18.79
CA PRO A 37 -5.31 2.58 20.13
C PRO A 37 -5.74 1.27 20.80
N SER A 38 -6.75 0.59 20.28
CA SER A 38 -7.22 -0.70 20.82
C SER A 38 -6.25 -1.86 20.54
N ARG A 39 -5.29 -1.66 19.61
CA ARG A 39 -4.29 -2.70 19.27
C ARG A 39 -3.12 -2.70 20.25
N THR A 40 -2.15 -1.87 20.01
CA THR A 40 -0.97 -1.68 20.87
C THR A 40 -0.34 -0.32 20.53
N ASP A 41 0.50 0.19 21.41
CA ASP A 41 1.34 1.36 21.18
C ASP A 41 2.31 1.22 19.99
N LYS A 42 2.55 -0.03 19.55
CA LYS A 42 3.38 -0.35 18.35
C LYS A 42 2.59 -0.26 17.05
N THR A 43 1.30 0.09 17.08
CA THR A 43 0.49 0.30 15.88
C THR A 43 1.08 1.41 15.01
N ILE A 44 0.97 1.27 13.69
CA ILE A 44 1.40 2.30 12.74
C ILE A 44 0.29 3.36 12.66
N CYS A 45 0.67 4.63 12.80
CA CYS A 45 -0.21 5.74 12.48
C CYS A 45 -0.37 5.82 10.95
N LEU A 46 -1.62 5.81 10.48
CA LEU A 46 -1.93 5.89 9.05
C LEU A 46 -1.69 7.28 8.48
N ALA A 47 -1.94 8.30 9.31
CA ALA A 47 -1.68 9.69 8.97
C ALA A 47 -1.37 10.51 10.22
N VAL A 48 -0.68 11.63 10.00
CA VAL A 48 -0.35 12.65 10.98
C VAL A 48 -0.74 13.99 10.38
N SER A 49 -1.40 14.86 11.15
CA SER A 49 -1.80 16.19 10.70
C SER A 49 -0.59 17.09 10.39
N PRO A 50 -0.76 18.11 9.53
CA PRO A 50 0.31 19.05 9.20
C PRO A 50 0.91 19.76 10.41
N SER A 51 0.07 20.20 11.35
CA SER A 51 0.49 20.86 12.60
C SER A 51 1.36 19.92 13.44
N LEU A 52 0.93 18.69 13.63
CA LEU A 52 1.69 17.73 14.42
C LEU A 52 3.01 17.32 13.76
N LYS A 53 3.07 17.28 12.42
CA LYS A 53 4.34 17.11 11.67
C LYS A 53 5.32 18.24 11.92
N SER A 54 4.88 19.47 12.19
CA SER A 54 5.77 20.61 12.48
C SER A 54 6.58 20.42 13.75
N PHE A 55 6.16 19.54 14.67
CA PHE A 55 6.92 19.13 15.85
C PHE A 55 7.96 18.04 15.55
N GLY A 56 8.20 17.71 14.28
CA GLY A 56 9.20 16.73 13.83
C GLY A 56 8.72 15.27 13.89
N ILE A 57 7.40 15.05 13.86
CA ILE A 57 6.81 13.71 13.77
C ILE A 57 6.71 13.30 12.28
N PRO A 58 7.23 12.12 11.89
CA PRO A 58 7.16 11.67 10.51
C PRO A 58 5.71 11.35 10.07
N GLY A 59 5.48 11.20 8.76
CA GLY A 59 4.14 10.98 8.21
C GLY A 59 3.49 9.65 8.62
N ARG A 60 4.27 8.61 8.90
CA ARG A 60 3.81 7.25 9.26
C ARG A 60 4.62 6.67 10.43
N PRO A 61 4.59 7.31 11.61
CA PRO A 61 5.27 6.82 12.80
C PRO A 61 4.52 5.62 13.40
N ARG A 62 5.13 4.95 14.34
CA ARG A 62 4.39 4.13 15.31
C ARG A 62 3.85 5.01 16.42
N LEU A 63 2.74 4.60 17.04
CA LEU A 63 2.10 5.44 18.07
C LEU A 63 3.04 5.75 19.25
N PHE A 64 3.86 4.79 19.70
CA PHE A 64 4.85 5.02 20.74
C PHE A 64 5.92 6.06 20.35
N GLU A 65 6.27 6.16 19.05
CA GLU A 65 7.23 7.18 18.57
C GLU A 65 6.62 8.58 18.65
N VAL A 66 5.30 8.69 18.40
CA VAL A 66 4.56 9.95 18.62
C VAL A 66 4.61 10.34 20.09
N VAL A 67 4.29 9.41 21.01
CA VAL A 67 4.34 9.64 22.46
C VAL A 67 5.73 10.12 22.89
N GLN A 68 6.79 9.42 22.47
CA GLN A 68 8.16 9.80 22.81
C GLN A 68 8.53 11.18 22.27
N LYS A 69 8.18 11.47 21.02
CA LYS A 69 8.52 12.75 20.39
C LYS A 69 7.79 13.91 21.05
N ILE A 70 6.50 13.75 21.33
CA ILE A 70 5.72 14.78 22.06
C ILE A 70 6.28 14.97 23.47
N GLY A 71 6.67 13.91 24.17
CA GLY A 71 7.35 14.02 25.46
C GLY A 71 8.64 14.85 25.40
N GLN A 72 9.46 14.65 24.35
CA GLN A 72 10.67 15.48 24.12
C GLN A 72 10.31 16.94 23.82
N VAL A 73 9.30 17.18 22.97
CA VAL A 73 8.83 18.54 22.65
C VAL A 73 8.34 19.24 23.93
N ASN A 74 7.55 18.56 24.74
CA ASN A 74 7.03 19.10 25.99
C ASN A 74 8.13 19.33 27.04
N ALA A 75 9.15 18.49 27.12
CA ALA A 75 10.30 18.72 27.98
C ALA A 75 11.06 20.01 27.61
N LEU A 76 11.27 20.27 26.31
CA LEU A 76 11.87 21.51 25.83
C LEU A 76 10.95 22.70 26.05
N ARG A 77 9.67 22.57 25.75
CA ARG A 77 8.66 23.63 25.89
C ARG A 77 8.50 24.07 27.34
N ARG A 78 8.59 23.14 28.31
CA ARG A 78 8.53 23.45 29.74
C ARG A 78 9.60 24.44 30.18
N ASN A 79 10.77 24.41 29.54
CA ASN A 79 11.85 25.38 29.87
C ASN A 79 11.47 26.82 29.50
N SER A 80 10.56 27.01 28.57
CA SER A 80 10.05 28.31 28.11
C SER A 80 8.73 28.73 28.82
N ALA A 81 8.11 27.81 29.55
CA ALA A 81 6.87 28.08 30.28
C ALA A 81 7.14 28.94 31.55
N PRO A 82 6.25 29.89 31.90
CA PRO A 82 6.35 30.66 33.14
C PRO A 82 6.43 29.71 34.34
N GLY A 83 7.40 29.92 35.21
CA GLY A 83 7.63 29.05 36.37
C GLY A 83 8.01 27.61 36.04
N ARG A 84 8.32 27.30 34.77
CA ARG A 84 8.63 25.94 34.24
C ARG A 84 7.54 24.90 34.51
N THR A 85 6.29 25.38 34.60
CA THR A 85 5.11 24.51 34.80
C THR A 85 4.07 24.78 33.73
N PHE A 86 3.35 23.71 33.30
CA PHE A 86 2.22 23.87 32.42
C PHE A 86 0.96 24.17 33.23
N THR A 87 0.12 25.07 32.71
CA THR A 87 -1.18 25.45 33.29
C THR A 87 -2.34 24.70 32.65
N GLY A 88 -2.10 24.05 31.50
CA GLY A 88 -3.06 23.28 30.72
C GLY A 88 -2.41 22.59 29.56
N LYS A 89 -3.23 22.08 28.65
CA LYS A 89 -2.78 21.43 27.43
C LYS A 89 -3.68 21.81 26.25
N SER A 90 -3.14 21.81 25.03
CA SER A 90 -3.90 22.09 23.82
C SER A 90 -3.45 21.23 22.65
N HIS A 91 -4.39 20.91 21.77
CA HIS A 91 -4.14 20.29 20.45
C HIS A 91 -4.25 21.31 19.30
N ASP A 92 -4.48 22.59 19.60
CA ASP A 92 -4.49 23.66 18.60
C ASP A 92 -3.11 24.31 18.50
N TYR A 93 -2.53 24.25 17.29
CA TYR A 93 -1.19 24.79 17.01
C TYR A 93 -1.11 26.31 17.19
N THR A 94 -2.19 27.03 16.86
CA THR A 94 -2.23 28.49 16.98
C THR A 94 -2.24 28.90 18.46
N GLU A 95 -3.06 28.23 19.26
CA GLU A 95 -3.10 28.42 20.72
C GLU A 95 -1.75 28.10 21.36
N LEU A 96 -1.15 26.96 20.97
CA LEU A 96 0.17 26.57 21.46
C LEU A 96 1.28 27.58 21.13
N ARG A 97 1.17 28.30 20.00
CA ARG A 97 2.14 29.35 19.64
C ARG A 97 1.98 30.61 20.50
N GLY A 98 0.75 30.96 20.85
CA GLY A 98 0.45 32.12 21.70
C GLY A 98 0.72 31.89 23.18
N HIS A 99 0.67 30.62 23.63
CA HIS A 99 0.64 30.23 25.04
C HIS A 99 1.74 29.21 25.37
N PRO A 100 2.97 29.66 25.73
CA PRO A 100 4.08 28.76 26.07
C PRO A 100 3.82 27.90 27.32
N GLU A 101 2.88 28.33 28.18
CA GLU A 101 2.42 27.63 29.39
C GLU A 101 1.50 26.42 29.09
N LEU A 102 1.10 26.18 27.82
CA LEU A 102 0.29 25.03 27.48
C LEU A 102 1.18 23.88 27.01
N GLU A 103 0.87 22.68 27.48
CA GLU A 103 1.47 21.44 27.01
C GLU A 103 0.93 21.06 25.62
N VAL A 104 1.79 20.57 24.73
CA VAL A 104 1.34 20.03 23.44
C VAL A 104 0.61 18.72 23.68
N ASP A 105 -0.65 18.70 23.30
CA ASP A 105 -1.50 17.51 23.25
C ASP A 105 -1.90 17.18 21.79
N TYR A 106 -2.48 16.03 21.58
CA TYR A 106 -2.96 15.61 20.26
C TYR A 106 -4.10 14.60 20.36
N ILE A 107 -4.93 14.56 19.32
CA ILE A 107 -6.05 13.63 19.21
C ILE A 107 -5.55 12.33 18.55
N VAL A 108 -5.92 11.18 19.12
CA VAL A 108 -5.74 9.86 18.48
C VAL A 108 -7.11 9.45 17.93
N ALA A 109 -7.24 9.49 16.61
CA ALA A 109 -8.47 9.12 15.90
C ALA A 109 -8.39 7.67 15.43
N PRO A 110 -9.34 6.79 15.79
CA PRO A 110 -9.44 5.45 15.20
C PRO A 110 -9.67 5.53 13.68
N PRO A 111 -9.07 4.65 12.87
CA PRO A 111 -9.30 4.63 11.43
C PRO A 111 -10.76 4.36 11.06
N GLN A 112 -11.24 5.02 9.99
CA GLN A 112 -12.56 4.85 9.38
C GLN A 112 -12.37 4.65 7.86
N MET A 113 -11.85 3.48 7.46
CA MET A 113 -11.40 3.26 6.08
C MET A 113 -12.53 3.39 5.04
N ALA A 114 -13.74 2.95 5.36
CA ALA A 114 -14.90 3.10 4.47
C ALA A 114 -15.21 4.58 4.22
N PHE A 115 -15.22 5.39 5.27
CA PHE A 115 -15.47 6.83 5.16
C PHE A 115 -14.37 7.56 4.38
N TYR A 116 -13.12 7.13 4.51
CA TYR A 116 -12.03 7.69 3.70
C TYR A 116 -12.21 7.35 2.21
N MET A 117 -12.65 6.14 1.89
CA MET A 117 -12.93 5.75 0.51
C MET A 117 -14.11 6.54 -0.08
N GLU A 118 -15.17 6.77 0.69
CA GLU A 118 -16.31 7.60 0.29
C GLU A 118 -15.89 9.05 0.02
N THR A 119 -15.09 9.63 0.93
CA THR A 119 -14.55 10.99 0.77
C THR A 119 -13.65 11.08 -0.47
N SER A 120 -12.77 10.08 -0.69
CA SER A 120 -11.93 10.03 -1.88
C SER A 120 -12.77 9.94 -3.17
N ALA A 121 -13.84 9.13 -3.18
CA ALA A 121 -14.77 9.04 -4.32
C ALA A 121 -15.51 10.36 -4.58
N ALA A 122 -15.91 11.07 -3.53
CA ALA A 122 -16.50 12.40 -3.65
C ALA A 122 -15.52 13.41 -4.27
N ILE A 123 -14.26 13.40 -3.83
CA ILE A 123 -13.20 14.24 -4.42
C ILE A 123 -12.93 13.85 -5.87
N TYR A 124 -12.92 12.54 -6.20
CA TYR A 124 -12.80 12.11 -7.60
C TYR A 124 -13.91 12.69 -8.49
N SER A 125 -15.13 12.80 -7.98
CA SER A 125 -16.23 13.45 -8.70
C SER A 125 -15.99 14.94 -8.96
N ILE A 126 -15.18 15.60 -8.13
CA ILE A 126 -14.76 16.99 -8.37
C ILE A 126 -13.78 17.06 -9.55
N TYR A 127 -12.80 16.13 -9.64
CA TYR A 127 -11.90 16.08 -10.80
C TYR A 127 -12.67 15.92 -12.11
N LEU A 128 -13.75 15.12 -12.13
CA LEU A 128 -14.59 14.88 -13.30
C LEU A 128 -15.34 16.11 -13.80
N LYS A 129 -15.48 17.19 -13.01
CA LYS A 129 -16.01 18.48 -13.46
C LYS A 129 -15.06 19.17 -14.46
N TYR A 130 -13.78 18.84 -14.43
CA TYR A 130 -12.72 19.54 -15.17
C TYR A 130 -12.09 18.68 -16.26
N VAL A 131 -12.01 17.39 -16.07
CA VAL A 131 -11.23 16.47 -16.92
C VAL A 131 -12.01 15.17 -17.10
N ALA A 132 -11.99 14.63 -18.31
CA ALA A 132 -12.63 13.36 -18.61
C ALA A 132 -11.92 12.19 -17.89
N PRO A 133 -12.62 11.11 -17.53
CA PRO A 133 -12.05 9.99 -16.79
C PRO A 133 -10.91 9.30 -17.54
N GLU A 134 -10.86 9.40 -18.88
CA GLU A 134 -9.77 8.85 -19.71
C GLU A 134 -8.42 9.51 -19.42
N ASP A 135 -8.42 10.79 -19.06
CA ASP A 135 -7.24 11.61 -18.80
C ASP A 135 -6.90 11.71 -17.29
N ILE A 136 -7.59 10.92 -16.44
CA ILE A 136 -7.34 10.82 -15.00
C ILE A 136 -6.84 9.44 -14.64
N HIS A 137 -5.75 9.37 -13.86
CA HIS A 137 -5.25 8.15 -13.23
C HIS A 137 -5.21 8.30 -11.70
N PRO A 138 -6.17 7.71 -10.94
CA PRO A 138 -6.05 7.60 -9.49
C PRO A 138 -4.85 6.72 -9.13
N TYR A 139 -3.82 7.33 -8.56
CA TYR A 139 -2.58 6.64 -8.17
C TYR A 139 -2.71 5.98 -6.79
N SER A 140 -3.43 6.66 -5.89
CA SER A 140 -3.77 6.16 -4.56
C SER A 140 -5.14 6.71 -4.11
N ILE A 141 -5.51 6.49 -2.87
CA ILE A 141 -6.74 7.06 -2.28
C ILE A 141 -6.70 8.59 -2.14
N ASP A 142 -5.51 9.17 -2.10
CA ASP A 142 -5.25 10.60 -1.85
C ASP A 142 -4.42 11.26 -2.96
N GLU A 143 -4.06 10.51 -4.00
CA GLU A 143 -3.20 11.01 -5.06
C GLU A 143 -3.72 10.68 -6.46
N VAL A 144 -3.66 11.66 -7.37
CA VAL A 144 -4.14 11.54 -8.75
C VAL A 144 -3.15 12.15 -9.72
N PHE A 145 -3.06 11.56 -10.93
CA PHE A 145 -2.45 12.18 -12.11
C PHE A 145 -3.53 12.58 -13.11
N ILE A 146 -3.35 13.74 -13.72
CA ILE A 146 -4.24 14.32 -14.73
C ILE A 146 -3.43 14.70 -15.96
N ASP A 147 -3.79 14.26 -17.15
CA ASP A 147 -3.29 14.83 -18.40
C ASP A 147 -4.10 16.08 -18.73
N ALA A 148 -3.53 17.23 -18.42
CA ALA A 148 -4.18 18.54 -18.63
C ALA A 148 -4.04 19.08 -20.06
N THR A 149 -3.26 18.43 -20.92
CA THR A 149 -2.80 18.95 -22.21
C THR A 149 -3.90 19.53 -23.10
N ASN A 150 -5.02 18.82 -23.21
CA ASN A 150 -6.13 19.25 -24.08
C ASN A 150 -7.04 20.28 -23.41
N TYR A 151 -7.03 20.37 -22.09
CA TYR A 151 -7.92 21.20 -21.30
C TYR A 151 -7.44 22.62 -21.11
N LEU A 152 -6.12 22.86 -21.20
CA LEU A 152 -5.52 24.19 -21.04
C LEU A 152 -6.06 25.19 -22.04
N ASN A 153 -6.16 24.79 -23.32
CA ASN A 153 -6.73 25.64 -24.37
C ASN A 153 -8.25 25.80 -24.20
N LEU A 154 -8.95 24.72 -23.82
CA LEU A 154 -10.40 24.74 -23.58
C LEU A 154 -10.79 25.74 -22.49
N TYR A 155 -10.06 25.71 -21.38
CA TYR A 155 -10.30 26.63 -20.25
C TYR A 155 -9.58 27.96 -20.37
N ARG A 156 -8.68 28.12 -21.34
CA ARG A 156 -7.77 29.28 -21.49
C ARG A 156 -6.99 29.56 -20.20
N LEU A 157 -6.50 28.50 -19.57
CA LEU A 157 -5.75 28.54 -18.31
C LEU A 157 -4.33 28.01 -18.50
N THR A 158 -3.42 28.49 -17.67
CA THR A 158 -2.11 27.83 -17.49
C THR A 158 -2.26 26.57 -16.62
N PRO A 159 -1.33 25.61 -16.66
CA PRO A 159 -1.39 24.42 -15.82
C PRO A 159 -1.54 24.74 -14.33
N GLU A 160 -0.83 25.75 -13.82
CA GLU A 160 -0.89 26.19 -12.42
C GLU A 160 -2.29 26.72 -12.07
N LYS A 161 -2.88 27.53 -12.97
CA LYS A 161 -4.23 28.09 -12.74
C LYS A 161 -5.29 27.01 -12.76
N LEU A 162 -5.14 25.98 -13.61
CA LEU A 162 -6.05 24.85 -13.65
C LEU A 162 -5.90 24.00 -12.38
N ALA A 163 -4.68 23.68 -11.97
CA ALA A 163 -4.42 22.96 -10.72
C ALA A 163 -4.97 23.71 -9.51
N MET A 164 -4.73 25.02 -9.42
CA MET A 164 -5.25 25.87 -8.35
C MET A 164 -6.79 25.85 -8.33
N LYS A 165 -7.44 25.97 -9.51
CA LYS A 165 -8.90 25.95 -9.60
C LYS A 165 -9.49 24.64 -9.09
N ILE A 166 -8.88 23.51 -9.45
CA ILE A 166 -9.30 22.17 -8.99
C ILE A 166 -9.12 22.06 -7.48
N ILE A 167 -7.97 22.47 -6.94
CA ILE A 167 -7.67 22.38 -5.51
C ILE A 167 -8.60 23.27 -4.68
N LEU A 168 -8.93 24.46 -5.17
CA LEU A 168 -9.87 25.35 -4.47
C LEU A 168 -11.29 24.78 -4.47
N ASP A 169 -11.75 24.15 -5.56
CA ASP A 169 -13.05 23.44 -5.59
C ASP A 169 -13.07 22.27 -4.58
N ILE A 170 -11.95 21.53 -4.45
CA ILE A 170 -11.83 20.48 -3.43
C ILE A 170 -11.89 21.09 -2.02
N LEU A 171 -11.15 22.16 -1.77
CA LEU A 171 -11.10 22.83 -0.47
C LEU A 171 -12.49 23.37 -0.07
N GLU A 172 -13.19 24.01 -1.01
CA GLU A 172 -14.53 24.57 -0.78
C GLU A 172 -15.57 23.49 -0.44
N ASN A 173 -15.52 22.34 -1.14
CA ASN A 173 -16.50 21.28 -0.95
C ASN A 173 -16.16 20.31 0.19
N THR A 174 -14.90 20.19 0.59
CA THR A 174 -14.46 19.16 1.56
C THR A 174 -13.66 19.69 2.74
N GLY A 175 -13.23 20.94 2.70
CA GLY A 175 -12.32 21.52 3.70
C GLY A 175 -10.88 20.96 3.63
N ILE A 176 -10.55 20.13 2.63
CA ILE A 176 -9.25 19.49 2.48
C ILE A 176 -8.45 20.23 1.40
N THR A 177 -7.25 20.69 1.76
CA THR A 177 -6.33 21.29 0.80
C THR A 177 -5.41 20.23 0.16
N ALA A 178 -4.68 20.62 -0.89
CA ALA A 178 -3.79 19.73 -1.62
C ALA A 178 -2.48 20.41 -2.02
N THR A 179 -1.52 19.57 -2.43
CA THR A 179 -0.27 19.99 -3.09
C THR A 179 -0.28 19.50 -4.51
N ALA A 180 0.20 20.29 -5.47
CA ALA A 180 0.30 19.87 -6.85
C ALA A 180 1.71 20.01 -7.42
N GLY A 181 2.04 19.09 -8.32
CA GLY A 181 3.21 19.17 -9.18
C GLY A 181 2.80 19.14 -10.64
N ILE A 182 3.46 19.95 -11.45
CA ILE A 182 3.22 20.07 -12.89
C ILE A 182 4.48 19.65 -13.62
N GLY A 183 4.33 18.84 -14.66
CA GLY A 183 5.45 18.34 -15.45
C GLY A 183 5.09 18.08 -16.90
N THR A 184 6.10 18.01 -17.76
CA THR A 184 5.97 17.62 -19.17
C THR A 184 5.69 16.13 -19.34
N ASN A 185 5.90 15.34 -18.29
CA ASN A 185 5.60 13.92 -18.20
C ASN A 185 5.18 13.56 -16.76
N LEU A 186 4.72 12.32 -16.56
CA LEU A 186 4.23 11.83 -15.24
C LEU A 186 5.32 11.85 -14.16
N TYR A 187 6.55 11.51 -14.51
CA TYR A 187 7.68 11.53 -13.58
C TYR A 187 7.96 12.94 -13.06
N LEU A 188 8.08 13.91 -13.97
CA LEU A 188 8.36 15.29 -13.59
C LEU A 188 7.21 15.92 -12.80
N ALA A 189 5.95 15.61 -13.14
CA ALA A 189 4.81 16.05 -12.33
C ALA A 189 4.88 15.51 -10.90
N LYS A 190 5.20 14.22 -10.73
CA LYS A 190 5.35 13.59 -9.40
C LYS A 190 6.52 14.17 -8.62
N VAL A 191 7.68 14.33 -9.24
CA VAL A 191 8.89 14.86 -8.59
C VAL A 191 8.72 16.35 -8.24
N ALA A 192 8.07 17.14 -9.11
CA ALA A 192 7.71 18.53 -8.80
C ALA A 192 6.83 18.60 -7.54
N MET A 193 5.86 17.69 -7.41
CA MET A 193 4.98 17.63 -6.25
C MET A 193 5.72 17.21 -4.99
N ASP A 194 6.46 16.09 -5.03
CA ASP A 194 7.04 15.47 -3.85
C ASP A 194 8.29 16.20 -3.33
N ILE A 195 9.16 16.67 -4.22
CA ILE A 195 10.43 17.26 -3.85
C ILE A 195 10.35 18.80 -3.81
N VAL A 196 9.73 19.44 -4.81
CA VAL A 196 9.73 20.90 -4.86
C VAL A 196 8.55 21.51 -4.13
N ALA A 197 7.30 21.14 -4.50
CA ALA A 197 6.10 21.77 -3.95
C ALA A 197 5.95 21.56 -2.44
N LYS A 198 6.33 20.39 -1.90
CA LYS A 198 6.23 20.13 -0.45
C LYS A 198 7.19 20.99 0.39
N HIS A 199 8.22 21.60 -0.21
CA HIS A 199 9.23 22.40 0.48
C HIS A 199 9.12 23.92 0.26
N ILE A 200 8.24 24.39 -0.64
CA ILE A 200 7.97 25.81 -0.81
C ILE A 200 6.89 26.30 0.19
N PRO A 201 6.86 27.60 0.50
CA PRO A 201 5.79 28.19 1.30
C PRO A 201 4.41 27.92 0.69
N ALA A 202 3.42 27.63 1.54
CA ALA A 202 2.04 27.54 1.10
C ALA A 202 1.43 28.94 0.89
N ASP A 203 0.45 29.02 0.00
CA ASP A 203 -0.38 30.24 -0.12
C ASP A 203 -1.34 30.35 1.09
N LYS A 204 -2.19 31.40 1.06
CA LYS A 204 -3.19 31.67 2.13
C LYS A 204 -4.20 30.53 2.34
N ASN A 205 -4.37 29.65 1.35
CA ASN A 205 -5.29 28.50 1.38
C ASN A 205 -4.55 27.19 1.72
N GLY A 206 -3.27 27.25 2.06
CA GLY A 206 -2.43 26.08 2.31
C GLY A 206 -1.97 25.35 1.07
N VAL A 207 -2.23 25.88 -0.14
CA VAL A 207 -1.90 25.27 -1.42
C VAL A 207 -0.44 25.50 -1.78
N ARG A 208 0.19 24.48 -2.37
CA ARG A 208 1.55 24.51 -2.88
C ARG A 208 1.56 23.91 -4.27
N ILE A 209 2.10 24.64 -5.24
CA ILE A 209 2.21 24.19 -6.63
C ILE A 209 3.63 24.44 -7.11
N ALA A 210 4.25 23.43 -7.72
CA ALA A 210 5.55 23.56 -8.38
C ALA A 210 5.49 22.98 -9.78
N GLN A 211 6.36 23.45 -10.66
CA GLN A 211 6.44 23.00 -12.04
C GLN A 211 7.89 22.68 -12.41
N LEU A 212 8.07 21.55 -13.10
CA LEU A 212 9.34 21.12 -13.68
C LEU A 212 9.17 20.75 -15.16
N ASP A 213 10.13 21.14 -15.95
CA ASP A 213 10.48 20.54 -17.23
C ASP A 213 11.81 19.80 -17.10
N GLU A 214 12.26 19.13 -18.13
CA GLU A 214 13.49 18.34 -18.14
C GLU A 214 14.74 19.18 -17.83
N LEU A 215 14.77 20.43 -18.29
CA LEU A 215 15.91 21.31 -18.07
C LEU A 215 15.97 21.80 -16.63
N ARG A 216 14.86 22.30 -16.10
CA ARG A 216 14.74 22.72 -14.70
C ARG A 216 15.02 21.56 -13.74
N TYR A 217 14.49 20.37 -14.04
CA TYR A 217 14.77 19.16 -13.26
C TYR A 217 16.28 18.90 -13.13
N ARG A 218 17.01 18.96 -14.26
CA ARG A 218 18.46 18.75 -14.25
C ARG A 218 19.20 19.84 -13.49
N GLN A 219 18.80 21.11 -13.66
CA GLN A 219 19.42 22.24 -12.98
C GLN A 219 19.18 22.26 -11.48
N GLU A 220 17.96 21.94 -11.03
CA GLU A 220 17.54 22.10 -9.64
C GLU A 220 17.73 20.81 -8.82
N LEU A 221 17.53 19.61 -9.42
CA LEU A 221 17.41 18.36 -8.68
C LEU A 221 18.49 17.31 -8.97
N TRP A 222 19.38 17.49 -9.94
CA TRP A 222 20.44 16.53 -10.18
C TRP A 222 21.40 16.34 -8.99
N SER A 223 21.53 17.33 -8.12
CA SER A 223 22.33 17.27 -6.89
C SER A 223 21.52 16.94 -5.64
N HIS A 224 20.20 16.81 -5.75
CA HIS A 224 19.31 16.55 -4.61
C HIS A 224 19.62 15.22 -3.93
N ARG A 225 19.48 15.19 -2.61
CA ARG A 225 19.61 14.02 -1.73
C ARG A 225 18.52 14.06 -0.65
N PRO A 226 18.10 12.87 -0.18
CA PRO A 226 18.54 11.52 -0.54
C PRO A 226 17.91 11.04 -1.87
N LEU A 227 18.49 10.01 -2.49
CA LEU A 227 17.94 9.38 -3.70
C LEU A 227 16.52 8.81 -3.49
N THR A 228 16.18 8.43 -2.27
CA THR A 228 14.87 7.88 -1.92
C THR A 228 13.70 8.87 -2.00
N ASP A 229 13.97 10.16 -2.18
CA ASP A 229 12.94 11.17 -2.41
C ASP A 229 12.39 11.10 -3.85
N PHE A 230 13.18 10.55 -4.77
CA PHE A 230 12.77 10.41 -6.16
C PHE A 230 11.81 9.23 -6.34
N TRP A 231 10.75 9.47 -7.08
CA TRP A 231 9.77 8.44 -7.42
C TRP A 231 10.44 7.20 -8.03
N ARG A 232 10.04 6.01 -7.59
CA ARG A 232 10.56 4.68 -7.94
C ARG A 232 11.98 4.38 -7.46
N VAL A 233 12.64 5.24 -6.70
CA VAL A 233 13.92 4.95 -6.06
C VAL A 233 13.70 4.58 -4.59
N GLY A 234 13.53 3.30 -4.32
CA GLY A 234 13.41 2.80 -2.95
C GLY A 234 14.76 2.60 -2.26
N PRO A 235 14.77 2.31 -0.93
CA PRO A 235 16.01 2.08 -0.16
C PRO A 235 16.94 1.01 -0.73
N GLY A 236 16.38 -0.01 -1.41
CA GLY A 236 17.16 -1.06 -2.06
C GLY A 236 17.96 -0.54 -3.25
N TYR A 237 17.38 0.34 -4.06
CA TYR A 237 18.03 1.00 -5.17
C TYR A 237 19.09 1.96 -4.68
N ALA A 238 18.74 2.87 -3.76
CA ALA A 238 19.66 3.83 -3.16
C ALA A 238 20.90 3.13 -2.59
N LYS A 239 20.72 2.07 -1.78
CA LYS A 239 21.82 1.30 -1.20
C LYS A 239 22.74 0.65 -2.23
N LYS A 240 22.20 0.16 -3.37
CA LYS A 240 23.02 -0.40 -4.45
C LYS A 240 23.83 0.67 -5.16
N LEU A 241 23.22 1.83 -5.44
CA LEU A 241 23.89 2.99 -6.08
C LEU A 241 24.97 3.57 -5.17
N GLU A 242 24.68 3.78 -3.90
CA GLU A 242 25.62 4.31 -2.91
C GLU A 242 26.87 3.42 -2.73
N LYS A 243 26.72 2.10 -2.81
CA LYS A 243 27.85 1.14 -2.74
C LYS A 243 28.86 1.34 -3.87
N VAL A 244 28.42 1.81 -5.02
CA VAL A 244 29.31 2.09 -6.17
C VAL A 244 29.60 3.59 -6.32
N GLY A 245 29.27 4.42 -5.32
CA GLY A 245 29.59 5.84 -5.28
C GLY A 245 28.60 6.76 -5.99
N LEU A 246 27.49 6.23 -6.56
CA LEU A 246 26.43 7.03 -7.18
C LEU A 246 25.43 7.46 -6.10
N ARG A 247 25.33 8.77 -5.84
CA ARG A 247 24.57 9.33 -4.72
C ARG A 247 23.48 10.30 -5.11
N THR A 248 23.41 10.66 -6.39
CA THR A 248 22.45 11.62 -6.93
C THR A 248 21.92 11.14 -8.28
N MET A 249 20.78 11.69 -8.73
CA MET A 249 20.27 11.39 -10.07
C MET A 249 21.21 11.93 -11.16
N GLY A 250 21.90 13.04 -10.92
CA GLY A 250 22.95 13.53 -11.80
C GLY A 250 24.14 12.56 -11.92
N ASP A 251 24.50 11.82 -10.86
CA ASP A 251 25.54 10.79 -10.96
C ASP A 251 25.07 9.62 -11.83
N VAL A 252 23.79 9.20 -11.69
CA VAL A 252 23.19 8.14 -12.52
C VAL A 252 23.16 8.57 -14.00
N ALA A 253 22.72 9.80 -14.28
CA ALA A 253 22.65 10.34 -15.63
C ALA A 253 24.06 10.41 -16.28
N ARG A 254 25.07 10.90 -15.55
CA ARG A 254 26.47 10.93 -16.05
C ARG A 254 27.04 9.52 -16.25
N CYS A 255 26.73 8.59 -15.35
CA CYS A 255 27.12 7.19 -15.48
C CYS A 255 26.57 6.58 -16.79
N SER A 256 25.32 6.86 -17.14
CA SER A 256 24.67 6.27 -18.33
C SER A 256 25.32 6.67 -19.67
N VAL A 257 26.11 7.75 -19.71
CA VAL A 257 26.80 8.22 -20.92
C VAL A 257 28.31 7.99 -20.86
N GLY A 258 28.83 7.30 -19.87
CA GLY A 258 30.23 6.92 -19.75
C GLY A 258 30.65 5.97 -20.86
N LYS A 259 31.94 6.01 -21.21
CA LYS A 259 32.49 5.14 -22.26
C LYS A 259 32.48 3.69 -21.83
N PRO A 260 32.32 2.72 -22.73
CA PRO A 260 32.33 1.28 -22.39
C PRO A 260 33.58 0.79 -21.64
N THR A 261 34.70 1.51 -21.80
CA THR A 261 35.98 1.21 -21.12
C THR A 261 36.13 1.83 -19.73
N GLU A 262 35.19 2.70 -19.33
CA GLU A 262 35.17 3.35 -18.02
C GLU A 262 34.40 2.50 -17.01
N PHE A 263 34.72 2.65 -15.71
CA PHE A 263 33.99 1.95 -14.64
C PHE A 263 32.54 2.44 -14.54
N TYR A 264 32.33 3.75 -14.67
CA TYR A 264 31.00 4.36 -14.67
C TYR A 264 30.49 4.44 -16.10
N ASN A 265 29.68 3.47 -16.49
CA ASN A 265 29.04 3.38 -17.78
C ASN A 265 27.64 2.76 -17.65
N GLU A 266 26.92 2.67 -18.74
CA GLU A 266 25.58 2.10 -18.77
C GLU A 266 25.55 0.63 -18.31
N ASP A 267 26.56 -0.17 -18.67
CA ASP A 267 26.64 -1.60 -18.31
C ASP A 267 26.66 -1.81 -16.79
N LEU A 268 27.29 -0.88 -16.03
CA LEU A 268 27.26 -0.92 -14.58
C LEU A 268 25.83 -0.83 -14.05
N LEU A 269 25.00 0.05 -14.61
CA LEU A 269 23.60 0.22 -14.19
C LEU A 269 22.76 -1.04 -14.54
N TYR A 270 22.95 -1.59 -15.75
CA TYR A 270 22.29 -2.84 -16.12
C TYR A 270 22.74 -4.02 -15.28
N LYS A 271 24.01 -4.10 -14.89
CA LYS A 271 24.53 -5.12 -13.96
C LYS A 271 23.86 -5.03 -12.57
N LEU A 272 23.57 -3.82 -12.08
CA LEU A 272 22.95 -3.59 -10.78
C LEU A 272 21.43 -3.85 -10.77
N PHE A 273 20.74 -3.52 -11.85
CA PHE A 273 19.28 -3.43 -11.88
C PHE A 273 18.60 -4.25 -12.97
N GLY A 274 19.35 -4.90 -13.88
CA GLY A 274 18.79 -5.61 -15.03
C GLY A 274 18.01 -4.64 -15.92
N VAL A 275 16.93 -5.09 -16.52
CA VAL A 275 16.07 -4.30 -17.41
C VAL A 275 15.48 -3.03 -16.74
N ASN A 276 15.41 -3.01 -15.42
CA ASN A 276 14.94 -1.83 -14.70
C ASN A 276 15.95 -0.66 -14.70
N ALA A 277 17.19 -0.88 -15.18
CA ALA A 277 18.16 0.17 -15.37
C ALA A 277 17.66 1.22 -16.36
N GLN A 278 16.97 0.80 -17.45
CA GLN A 278 16.43 1.71 -18.44
C GLN A 278 15.54 2.78 -17.81
N LEU A 279 14.55 2.35 -17.01
CA LEU A 279 13.64 3.28 -16.34
C LEU A 279 14.38 4.23 -15.38
N LEU A 280 15.40 3.74 -14.66
CA LEU A 280 16.21 4.56 -13.76
C LEU A 280 17.03 5.62 -14.54
N ILE A 281 17.59 5.22 -15.68
CA ILE A 281 18.35 6.13 -16.59
C ILE A 281 17.39 7.19 -17.14
N ASP A 282 16.26 6.79 -17.69
CA ASP A 282 15.26 7.71 -18.24
C ASP A 282 14.84 8.75 -17.19
N HIS A 283 14.51 8.30 -15.98
CA HIS A 283 14.16 9.17 -14.87
C HIS A 283 15.33 10.08 -14.43
N ALA A 284 16.57 9.60 -14.48
CA ALA A 284 17.73 10.43 -14.17
C ALA A 284 17.91 11.57 -15.18
N TRP A 285 17.48 11.39 -16.41
CA TRP A 285 17.44 12.43 -17.44
C TRP A 285 16.17 13.29 -17.41
N GLY A 286 15.17 12.94 -16.57
CA GLY A 286 13.86 13.59 -16.49
C GLY A 286 12.90 13.14 -17.59
N TRP A 287 13.12 11.96 -18.15
CA TRP A 287 12.31 11.38 -19.22
C TRP A 287 11.36 10.30 -18.68
N GLU A 288 10.12 10.31 -19.17
CA GLU A 288 9.12 9.25 -18.90
C GLU A 288 8.19 9.16 -20.12
N PRO A 289 8.29 8.12 -20.92
CA PRO A 289 7.47 7.97 -22.12
C PRO A 289 6.04 7.51 -21.80
N CYS A 290 5.81 6.88 -20.64
CA CYS A 290 4.50 6.34 -20.27
C CYS A 290 3.45 7.43 -20.11
N THR A 291 2.30 7.22 -20.71
CA THR A 291 1.15 8.12 -20.63
C THR A 291 0.02 7.51 -19.81
N ILE A 292 -0.99 8.30 -19.43
CA ILE A 292 -2.20 7.77 -18.76
C ILE A 292 -2.92 6.75 -19.65
N ALA A 293 -2.93 6.98 -20.98
CA ALA A 293 -3.51 6.02 -21.92
C ALA A 293 -2.77 4.67 -21.90
N ASP A 294 -1.44 4.68 -21.84
CA ASP A 294 -0.64 3.46 -21.74
C ASP A 294 -0.91 2.71 -20.44
N ILE A 295 -1.01 3.42 -19.31
CA ILE A 295 -1.36 2.84 -18.01
C ILE A 295 -2.72 2.14 -18.07
N LYS A 296 -3.72 2.77 -18.69
CA LYS A 296 -5.07 2.21 -18.83
C LYS A 296 -5.16 1.04 -19.81
N ALA A 297 -4.35 1.06 -20.86
CA ALA A 297 -4.28 -0.01 -21.85
C ALA A 297 -3.49 -1.23 -21.35
N TYR A 298 -2.65 -1.06 -20.31
CA TYR A 298 -1.78 -2.12 -19.81
C TYR A 298 -2.59 -3.27 -19.20
N LYS A 299 -2.34 -4.46 -19.71
CA LYS A 299 -2.84 -5.72 -19.15
C LYS A 299 -1.66 -6.56 -18.72
N PRO A 300 -1.56 -6.90 -17.42
CA PRO A 300 -0.47 -7.74 -16.94
C PRO A 300 -0.57 -9.15 -17.55
N GLU A 301 0.56 -9.73 -17.94
CA GLU A 301 0.64 -11.12 -18.45
C GLU A 301 0.27 -12.14 -17.37
N SER A 302 0.57 -11.82 -16.12
CA SER A 302 0.18 -12.63 -14.98
C SER A 302 -0.39 -11.76 -13.88
N SER A 303 -1.37 -12.27 -13.17
CA SER A 303 -1.93 -11.60 -12.01
C SER A 303 -1.89 -12.49 -10.78
N SER A 304 -1.89 -11.88 -9.60
CA SER A 304 -1.96 -12.57 -8.33
C SER A 304 -2.90 -11.85 -7.37
N LEU A 305 -3.53 -12.62 -6.47
CA LEU A 305 -4.27 -12.08 -5.32
C LEU A 305 -3.55 -12.49 -4.06
N SER A 306 -3.10 -11.51 -3.26
CA SER A 306 -2.20 -11.78 -2.14
C SER A 306 -2.69 -11.13 -0.84
N PRO A 307 -3.67 -11.73 -0.13
CA PRO A 307 -4.03 -11.29 1.20
C PRO A 307 -2.92 -11.57 2.20
N GLY A 308 -2.76 -10.65 3.17
CA GLY A 308 -1.81 -10.80 4.26
C GLY A 308 -2.40 -10.35 5.59
N GLN A 309 -1.97 -10.96 6.68
CA GLN A 309 -2.40 -10.61 8.02
C GLN A 309 -1.22 -10.57 8.99
N VAL A 310 -1.17 -9.54 9.82
CA VAL A 310 -0.33 -9.47 11.02
C VAL A 310 -1.21 -9.76 12.21
N LEU A 311 -0.87 -10.80 12.96
CA LEU A 311 -1.61 -11.21 14.15
C LEU A 311 -1.40 -10.19 15.28
N GLN A 312 -2.40 -10.00 16.12
CA GLN A 312 -2.35 -9.02 17.23
C GLN A 312 -1.33 -9.40 18.30
N CYS A 313 -1.20 -10.70 18.58
CA CYS A 313 -0.21 -11.28 19.48
C CYS A 313 0.50 -12.46 18.80
N PRO A 314 1.58 -13.02 19.38
CA PRO A 314 2.18 -14.26 18.91
C PRO A 314 1.17 -15.41 19.04
N TYR A 315 0.97 -16.18 17.97
CA TYR A 315 0.09 -17.35 17.93
C TYR A 315 0.91 -18.64 17.94
N THR A 316 0.39 -19.68 18.59
CA THR A 316 0.91 -21.04 18.38
C THR A 316 0.75 -21.46 16.92
N ALA A 317 1.54 -22.40 16.45
CA ALA A 317 1.42 -22.93 15.10
C ALA A 317 0.00 -23.45 14.80
N GLU A 318 -0.67 -24.08 15.76
CA GLU A 318 -2.03 -24.59 15.63
C GLU A 318 -3.07 -23.47 15.41
N LYS A 319 -3.05 -22.42 16.24
CA LYS A 319 -3.93 -21.25 16.07
C LYS A 319 -3.64 -20.52 14.76
N ALA A 320 -2.38 -20.39 14.36
CA ALA A 320 -2.01 -19.77 13.10
C ALA A 320 -2.42 -20.62 11.88
N ARG A 321 -2.47 -21.95 12.01
CA ARG A 321 -3.02 -22.87 11.00
C ARG A 321 -4.49 -22.60 10.73
N LEU A 322 -5.27 -22.38 11.80
CA LEU A 322 -6.68 -22.02 11.68
C LEU A 322 -6.83 -20.72 10.87
N VAL A 323 -6.06 -19.68 11.21
CA VAL A 323 -6.07 -18.40 10.49
C VAL A 323 -5.68 -18.57 9.01
N ALA A 324 -4.70 -19.43 8.70
CA ALA A 324 -4.33 -19.72 7.31
C ALA A 324 -5.49 -20.35 6.52
N ARG A 325 -6.29 -21.24 7.15
CA ARG A 325 -7.50 -21.86 6.56
C ARG A 325 -8.60 -20.83 6.35
N GLU A 326 -8.85 -19.93 7.30
CA GLU A 326 -9.79 -18.82 7.16
C GLU A 326 -9.41 -17.90 5.99
N MET A 327 -8.12 -17.53 5.89
CA MET A 327 -7.62 -16.71 4.79
C MET A 327 -7.75 -17.39 3.43
N ALA A 328 -7.56 -18.71 3.38
CA ALA A 328 -7.72 -19.51 2.16
C ALA A 328 -9.19 -19.54 1.70
N ASP A 329 -10.12 -19.63 2.64
CA ASP A 329 -11.54 -19.60 2.34
C ASP A 329 -12.00 -18.24 1.82
N ASP A 330 -11.57 -17.14 2.47
CA ASP A 330 -11.85 -15.79 2.00
C ASP A 330 -11.24 -15.55 0.60
N LEU A 331 -10.00 -16.00 0.37
CA LEU A 331 -9.36 -15.89 -0.95
C LEU A 331 -10.15 -16.63 -2.04
N SER A 332 -10.69 -17.81 -1.71
CA SER A 332 -11.53 -18.56 -2.65
C SER A 332 -12.82 -17.83 -3.00
N LEU A 333 -13.45 -17.19 -2.00
CA LEU A 333 -14.63 -16.36 -2.22
C LEU A 333 -14.30 -15.11 -3.05
N ASP A 334 -13.18 -14.47 -2.81
CA ASP A 334 -12.71 -13.33 -3.62
C ASP A 334 -12.46 -13.71 -5.08
N LEU A 335 -11.91 -14.91 -5.34
CA LEU A 335 -11.74 -15.43 -6.69
C LEU A 335 -13.11 -15.60 -7.38
N VAL A 336 -14.07 -16.26 -6.71
CA VAL A 336 -15.43 -16.45 -7.26
C VAL A 336 -16.13 -15.13 -7.51
N ASP A 337 -16.01 -14.16 -6.59
CA ASP A 337 -16.65 -12.85 -6.72
C ASP A 337 -16.16 -12.08 -7.95
N LYS A 338 -14.89 -12.25 -8.29
CA LYS A 338 -14.23 -11.61 -9.43
C LYS A 338 -14.30 -12.43 -10.72
N GLY A 339 -14.88 -13.64 -10.69
CA GLY A 339 -14.89 -14.55 -11.83
C GLY A 339 -13.51 -15.06 -12.22
N LEU A 340 -12.62 -15.24 -11.24
CA LEU A 340 -11.22 -15.60 -11.40
C LEU A 340 -10.94 -17.00 -10.87
N VAL A 341 -9.87 -17.62 -11.38
CA VAL A 341 -9.38 -18.93 -10.95
C VAL A 341 -7.85 -18.91 -10.86
N THR A 342 -7.28 -19.84 -10.07
CA THR A 342 -5.83 -20.01 -9.90
C THR A 342 -5.45 -21.48 -9.94
N ASP A 343 -4.23 -21.80 -10.33
CA ASP A 343 -3.66 -23.15 -10.29
C ASP A 343 -2.57 -23.33 -9.23
N GLN A 344 -2.18 -22.24 -8.54
CA GLN A 344 -1.06 -22.25 -7.60
C GLN A 344 -1.29 -21.34 -6.39
N ILE A 345 -0.99 -21.88 -5.22
CA ILE A 345 -1.01 -21.13 -3.96
C ILE A 345 0.40 -21.05 -3.36
N VAL A 346 0.78 -19.87 -2.90
CA VAL A 346 2.01 -19.64 -2.15
C VAL A 346 1.65 -19.22 -0.74
N LEU A 347 2.28 -19.83 0.25
CA LEU A 347 2.13 -19.48 1.67
C LEU A 347 3.48 -19.04 2.24
N THR A 348 3.48 -17.89 2.92
CA THR A 348 4.62 -17.40 3.70
C THR A 348 4.19 -17.15 5.14
N VAL A 349 4.87 -17.77 6.09
CA VAL A 349 4.58 -17.67 7.53
C VAL A 349 5.77 -17.03 8.24
N GLY A 350 5.57 -15.83 8.75
CA GLY A 350 6.58 -15.10 9.51
C GLY A 350 6.47 -15.37 10.99
N TYR A 351 7.56 -15.77 11.60
CA TYR A 351 7.63 -16.06 13.03
C TYR A 351 7.79 -14.79 13.88
N ASP A 352 7.42 -14.87 15.15
CA ASP A 352 7.56 -13.78 16.10
C ASP A 352 8.99 -13.69 16.63
N ILE A 353 9.39 -12.47 17.01
CA ILE A 353 10.69 -12.18 17.63
C ILE A 353 10.82 -12.87 18.99
N GLU A 354 9.72 -13.14 19.69
CA GLU A 354 9.68 -13.79 20.99
C GLU A 354 10.36 -15.16 20.96
N ASN A 355 10.34 -15.85 19.81
CA ASN A 355 11.11 -17.10 19.64
C ASN A 355 12.64 -16.95 19.87
N LEU A 356 13.18 -15.72 19.77
CA LEU A 356 14.59 -15.42 19.95
C LEU A 356 14.88 -14.55 21.19
N THR A 357 13.85 -13.90 21.76
CA THR A 357 14.00 -13.00 22.92
C THR A 357 13.58 -13.66 24.22
N ASP A 358 12.70 -14.67 24.17
CA ASP A 358 12.39 -15.51 25.31
C ASP A 358 13.54 -16.46 25.58
N PRO A 359 14.07 -16.52 26.83
CA PRO A 359 15.26 -17.33 27.17
C PRO A 359 15.06 -18.84 26.94
N GLU A 360 13.88 -19.38 27.21
CA GLU A 360 13.61 -20.81 27.06
C GLU A 360 13.50 -21.18 25.58
N ARG A 361 12.72 -20.43 24.80
CA ARG A 361 12.56 -20.64 23.35
C ARG A 361 13.85 -20.44 22.60
N SER A 362 14.62 -19.40 22.92
CA SER A 362 15.90 -19.09 22.29
C SER A 362 16.96 -20.18 22.51
N ARG A 363 16.94 -20.86 23.66
CA ARG A 363 17.84 -21.99 23.96
C ARG A 363 17.58 -23.22 23.07
N VAL A 364 16.34 -23.42 22.66
CA VAL A 364 15.92 -24.58 21.86
C VAL A 364 16.04 -24.31 20.36
N TYR A 365 15.86 -23.07 19.92
CA TYR A 365 15.88 -22.72 18.50
C TYR A 365 17.26 -22.92 17.87
N ARG A 366 17.32 -23.72 16.79
CA ARG A 366 18.55 -24.01 16.02
C ARG A 366 18.41 -23.62 14.54
N GLY A 367 17.31 -23.03 14.15
CA GLY A 367 17.03 -22.66 12.75
C GLY A 367 17.77 -21.41 12.31
N SER A 368 17.62 -21.07 11.03
CA SER A 368 18.21 -19.88 10.44
C SER A 368 17.57 -18.61 10.97
N VAL A 369 18.38 -17.57 11.22
CA VAL A 369 17.96 -16.26 11.68
C VAL A 369 18.14 -15.26 10.55
N THR A 370 17.14 -14.36 10.38
CA THR A 370 17.19 -13.23 9.45
C THR A 370 17.05 -11.92 10.22
N VAL A 371 17.42 -10.83 9.56
CA VAL A 371 17.23 -9.47 10.11
C VAL A 371 16.08 -8.82 9.37
N ASP A 372 15.09 -8.34 10.12
CA ASP A 372 13.96 -7.62 9.53
C ASP A 372 14.34 -6.17 9.14
N ARG A 373 13.41 -5.44 8.52
CA ARG A 373 13.64 -4.05 8.10
C ARG A 373 13.94 -3.07 9.23
N TYR A 374 13.70 -3.47 10.47
CA TYR A 374 13.97 -2.67 11.67
C TYR A 374 15.30 -3.07 12.36
N GLY A 375 16.10 -3.92 11.73
CA GLY A 375 17.34 -4.43 12.29
C GLY A 375 17.16 -5.52 13.35
N ARG A 376 15.96 -6.06 13.57
CA ARG A 376 15.69 -7.06 14.60
C ARG A 376 15.96 -8.46 14.05
N ARG A 377 16.60 -9.27 14.86
CA ARG A 377 16.80 -10.69 14.56
C ARG A 377 15.50 -11.44 14.77
N ILE A 378 15.07 -12.20 13.77
CA ILE A 378 13.85 -13.03 13.79
C ILE A 378 14.17 -14.39 13.16
N PRO A 379 13.45 -15.48 13.51
CA PRO A 379 13.56 -16.74 12.78
C PRO A 379 13.26 -16.53 11.30
N LYS A 380 13.98 -17.25 10.43
CA LYS A 380 13.68 -17.21 8.99
C LYS A 380 12.24 -17.68 8.76
N HIS A 381 11.48 -16.93 7.98
CA HIS A 381 10.10 -17.27 7.64
C HIS A 381 10.01 -18.63 6.92
N ALA A 382 8.92 -19.35 7.19
CA ALA A 382 8.55 -20.51 6.39
C ALA A 382 7.92 -20.04 5.07
N HIS A 383 8.27 -20.69 3.97
CA HIS A 383 7.78 -20.35 2.63
C HIS A 383 7.61 -21.61 1.79
N GLY A 384 6.54 -21.70 1.05
CA GLY A 384 6.31 -22.81 0.15
C GLY A 384 5.18 -22.56 -0.84
N THR A 385 5.12 -23.46 -1.81
CA THR A 385 4.17 -23.42 -2.91
C THR A 385 3.40 -24.75 -2.97
N ALA A 386 2.12 -24.67 -3.29
CA ALA A 386 1.24 -25.79 -3.61
C ALA A 386 0.58 -25.58 -4.97
N ASN A 387 0.72 -26.56 -5.87
CA ASN A 387 0.00 -26.61 -7.13
C ASN A 387 -1.35 -27.31 -6.92
N LEU A 388 -2.39 -26.81 -7.55
CA LEU A 388 -3.77 -27.28 -7.37
C LEU A 388 -4.19 -28.33 -8.41
N GLY A 389 -3.26 -28.74 -9.31
CA GLY A 389 -3.53 -29.70 -10.37
C GLY A 389 -4.39 -29.15 -11.52
N GLY A 390 -4.75 -27.89 -11.48
CA GLY A 390 -5.52 -27.18 -12.50
C GLY A 390 -6.14 -25.90 -11.93
N HIS A 391 -6.62 -25.04 -12.81
CA HIS A 391 -7.23 -23.79 -12.42
C HIS A 391 -8.56 -24.01 -11.67
N THR A 392 -8.71 -23.41 -10.50
CA THR A 392 -9.89 -23.57 -9.65
C THR A 392 -10.10 -22.34 -8.74
N ALA A 393 -11.35 -22.12 -8.30
CA ALA A 393 -11.73 -21.24 -7.19
C ALA A 393 -12.44 -22.04 -6.08
N SER A 394 -12.33 -23.37 -6.07
CA SER A 394 -12.96 -24.24 -5.05
C SER A 394 -12.39 -23.97 -3.67
N SER A 395 -13.24 -23.55 -2.73
CA SER A 395 -12.88 -23.41 -1.32
C SER A 395 -12.29 -24.69 -0.74
N LYS A 396 -12.88 -25.85 -1.09
CA LYS A 396 -12.42 -27.14 -0.59
C LYS A 396 -10.99 -27.44 -1.06
N ALA A 397 -10.71 -27.25 -2.35
CA ALA A 397 -9.40 -27.51 -2.91
C ALA A 397 -8.33 -26.53 -2.33
N ILE A 398 -8.62 -25.24 -2.31
CA ILE A 398 -7.69 -24.21 -1.85
C ILE A 398 -7.40 -24.36 -0.35
N VAL A 399 -8.44 -24.53 0.49
CA VAL A 399 -8.26 -24.69 1.95
C VAL A 399 -7.49 -25.97 2.28
N SER A 400 -7.78 -27.08 1.57
CA SER A 400 -7.03 -28.33 1.77
C SER A 400 -5.57 -28.20 1.37
N ALA A 401 -5.29 -27.57 0.22
CA ALA A 401 -3.93 -27.35 -0.26
C ALA A 401 -3.12 -26.44 0.69
N VAL A 402 -3.75 -25.36 1.20
CA VAL A 402 -3.13 -24.45 2.18
C VAL A 402 -2.84 -25.16 3.50
N ALA A 403 -3.78 -25.98 4.00
CA ALA A 403 -3.59 -26.75 5.24
C ALA A 403 -2.43 -27.75 5.12
N ALA A 404 -2.40 -28.52 4.03
CA ALA A 404 -1.31 -29.47 3.76
C ALA A 404 0.04 -28.77 3.56
N LEU A 405 0.05 -27.62 2.86
CA LEU A 405 1.25 -26.80 2.69
C LEU A 405 1.74 -26.27 4.03
N TYR A 406 0.85 -25.75 4.87
CA TYR A 406 1.16 -25.26 6.20
C TYR A 406 1.84 -26.35 7.05
N ASP A 407 1.24 -27.53 7.12
CA ASP A 407 1.75 -28.66 7.89
C ASP A 407 3.14 -29.13 7.42
N ARG A 408 3.43 -28.95 6.13
CA ARG A 408 4.72 -29.32 5.53
C ARG A 408 5.85 -28.33 5.83
N ILE A 409 5.53 -27.01 5.90
CA ILE A 409 6.57 -25.96 5.93
C ILE A 409 6.76 -25.29 7.29
N VAL A 410 5.76 -25.32 8.17
CA VAL A 410 5.77 -24.56 9.42
C VAL A 410 6.36 -25.42 10.55
N ASP A 411 7.30 -24.83 11.31
CA ASP A 411 7.80 -25.43 12.54
C ASP A 411 6.73 -25.30 13.65
N PRO A 412 6.20 -26.43 14.17
CA PRO A 412 5.13 -26.42 15.16
C PRO A 412 5.52 -25.82 16.51
N ASN A 413 6.83 -25.71 16.80
CA ASN A 413 7.33 -25.18 18.07
C ASN A 413 7.49 -23.66 18.08
N LEU A 414 7.36 -23.00 16.92
CA LEU A 414 7.59 -21.57 16.81
C LEU A 414 6.28 -20.78 16.87
N LEU A 415 6.34 -19.65 17.54
CA LEU A 415 5.27 -18.66 17.56
C LEU A 415 5.22 -17.91 16.22
N VAL A 416 4.03 -17.82 15.67
CA VAL A 416 3.74 -17.15 14.38
C VAL A 416 3.26 -15.72 14.64
N ARG A 417 3.70 -14.77 13.80
CA ARG A 417 3.31 -13.36 13.87
C ARG A 417 2.58 -12.86 12.64
N ARG A 418 2.84 -13.44 11.48
CA ARG A 418 2.23 -12.99 10.23
C ARG A 418 2.04 -14.11 9.23
N LEU A 419 1.03 -13.96 8.42
CA LEU A 419 0.66 -14.89 7.36
C LEU A 419 0.47 -14.11 6.07
N TYR A 420 1.02 -14.61 4.97
CA TYR A 420 0.77 -14.11 3.62
C TYR A 420 0.39 -15.29 2.75
N LEU A 421 -0.73 -15.16 2.08
CA LEU A 421 -1.24 -16.15 1.14
C LEU A 421 -1.29 -15.47 -0.23
N SER A 422 -0.86 -16.17 -1.28
CA SER A 422 -0.95 -15.65 -2.65
C SER A 422 -1.51 -16.72 -3.57
N ALA A 423 -2.57 -16.37 -4.29
CA ALA A 423 -2.99 -17.09 -5.49
C ALA A 423 -2.22 -16.53 -6.67
N ASN A 424 -1.43 -17.37 -7.33
CA ASN A 424 -0.64 -17.02 -8.51
C ASN A 424 -1.32 -17.50 -9.79
N HIS A 425 -0.85 -17.05 -10.95
CA HIS A 425 -1.37 -17.40 -12.26
C HIS A 425 -2.90 -17.22 -12.33
N VAL A 426 -3.37 -16.13 -11.74
CA VAL A 426 -4.79 -15.82 -11.69
C VAL A 426 -5.25 -15.39 -13.08
N VAL A 427 -6.28 -16.08 -13.61
CA VAL A 427 -6.88 -15.80 -14.91
C VAL A 427 -8.40 -15.72 -14.79
N PRO A 428 -9.09 -15.01 -15.70
CA PRO A 428 -10.55 -15.10 -15.79
C PRO A 428 -10.99 -16.55 -16.08
N GLU A 429 -11.98 -17.03 -15.35
CA GLU A 429 -12.53 -18.38 -15.58
C GLU A 429 -13.03 -18.54 -17.02
N SER A 430 -13.56 -17.47 -17.61
CA SER A 430 -14.03 -17.44 -19.01
C SER A 430 -12.93 -17.56 -20.05
N SER A 431 -11.66 -17.33 -19.69
CA SER A 431 -10.52 -17.43 -20.60
C SER A 431 -9.94 -18.85 -20.70
N LEU A 432 -10.37 -19.74 -19.80
CA LEU A 432 -9.92 -21.11 -19.85
C LEU A 432 -10.53 -21.83 -21.05
N PRO A 433 -9.72 -22.59 -21.83
CA PRO A 433 -10.27 -23.42 -22.87
C PRO A 433 -11.28 -24.40 -22.24
N ARG A 434 -12.46 -24.55 -22.86
CA ARG A 434 -13.35 -25.64 -22.51
C ARG A 434 -12.56 -26.92 -22.74
N GLN A 435 -12.30 -27.65 -21.66
CA GLN A 435 -11.62 -28.95 -21.74
C GLN A 435 -12.50 -29.90 -22.59
N GLU A 436 -12.29 -29.92 -23.90
CA GLU A 436 -12.56 -31.11 -24.69
C GLU A 436 -11.46 -32.10 -24.31
N ALA A 437 -11.85 -33.11 -23.54
CA ALA A 437 -10.93 -34.16 -23.11
C ALA A 437 -10.50 -34.99 -24.30
N SER A 438 -9.45 -34.54 -25.02
CA SER A 438 -8.69 -35.40 -25.91
C SER A 438 -7.66 -36.16 -25.06
N GLU A 439 -8.09 -37.20 -24.40
CA GLU A 439 -7.18 -38.17 -23.78
C GLU A 439 -6.89 -39.29 -24.76
N GLN A 440 -5.60 -39.65 -24.81
CA GLN A 440 -5.17 -40.84 -25.49
C GLN A 440 -5.86 -42.06 -24.87
N LEU A 441 -6.66 -42.75 -25.65
CA LEU A 441 -7.43 -43.91 -25.24
C LEU A 441 -6.47 -45.04 -24.77
N ASP A 442 -6.53 -45.42 -23.50
CA ASP A 442 -5.84 -46.58 -22.95
C ASP A 442 -6.79 -47.76 -22.94
N PHE A 443 -6.41 -48.85 -23.57
CA PHE A 443 -7.22 -50.09 -23.76
C PHE A 443 -7.55 -50.80 -22.41
N PHE A 444 -6.92 -50.43 -21.31
CA PHE A 444 -7.10 -51.08 -19.99
C PHE A 444 -7.92 -50.27 -19.02
N SER A 445 -8.47 -49.12 -19.42
CA SER A 445 -9.24 -48.24 -18.55
C SER A 445 -10.74 -48.50 -18.65
N ASP A 446 -11.43 -48.60 -17.50
CA ASP A 446 -12.90 -48.65 -17.46
C ASP A 446 -13.46 -47.23 -17.68
N TYR A 447 -13.77 -46.93 -18.94
CA TYR A 447 -14.29 -45.65 -19.38
C TYR A 447 -15.60 -45.26 -18.73
N ALA A 448 -16.52 -46.22 -18.54
CA ALA A 448 -17.81 -45.94 -17.95
C ALA A 448 -17.66 -45.44 -16.48
N SER A 449 -16.76 -46.05 -15.73
CA SER A 449 -16.45 -45.63 -14.35
C SER A 449 -15.72 -44.30 -14.30
N GLN A 450 -14.81 -44.04 -15.25
CA GLN A 450 -14.11 -42.74 -15.32
C GLN A 450 -15.05 -41.63 -15.74
N GLU A 451 -15.90 -41.82 -16.74
CA GLU A 451 -16.87 -40.82 -17.17
C GLU A 451 -17.90 -40.50 -16.05
N LYS A 452 -18.39 -41.51 -15.37
CA LYS A 452 -19.27 -41.35 -14.20
C LYS A 452 -18.57 -40.52 -13.11
N ARG A 453 -17.33 -40.85 -12.78
CA ARG A 453 -16.55 -40.11 -11.78
C ARG A 453 -16.33 -38.64 -12.20
N ARG A 454 -16.00 -38.39 -13.48
CA ARG A 454 -15.87 -37.02 -14.01
C ARG A 454 -17.18 -36.24 -13.95
N ALA A 455 -18.29 -36.87 -14.27
CA ALA A 455 -19.61 -36.25 -14.19
C ALA A 455 -19.97 -35.92 -12.73
N GLU A 456 -19.68 -36.82 -11.80
CA GLU A 456 -19.90 -36.61 -10.36
C GLU A 456 -19.01 -35.48 -9.81
N GLU A 457 -17.73 -35.42 -10.20
CA GLU A 457 -16.80 -34.35 -9.84
C GLU A 457 -17.23 -33.00 -10.42
N ALA A 458 -17.67 -32.97 -11.68
CA ALA A 458 -18.20 -31.75 -12.31
C ALA A 458 -19.47 -31.25 -11.61
N ALA A 459 -20.40 -32.17 -11.31
CA ALA A 459 -21.61 -31.83 -10.57
C ALA A 459 -21.32 -31.35 -9.12
N ALA A 460 -20.28 -31.91 -8.48
CA ALA A 460 -19.85 -31.49 -7.16
C ALA A 460 -19.22 -30.08 -7.22
N ARG A 461 -18.39 -29.75 -8.20
CA ARG A 461 -17.81 -28.42 -8.44
C ARG A 461 -18.92 -27.38 -8.68
N GLU A 462 -19.89 -27.71 -9.53
CA GLU A 462 -21.00 -26.81 -9.81
C GLU A 462 -21.86 -26.52 -8.56
N ARG A 463 -22.14 -27.55 -7.73
CA ARG A 463 -22.84 -27.39 -6.45
C ARG A 463 -22.04 -26.53 -5.48
N GLU A 464 -20.72 -26.70 -5.43
CA GLU A 464 -19.84 -25.87 -4.57
C GLU A 464 -19.86 -24.41 -5.04
N LYS A 465 -19.72 -24.15 -6.34
CA LYS A 465 -19.77 -22.81 -6.92
C LYS A 465 -21.10 -22.10 -6.61
N ARG A 466 -22.23 -22.78 -6.75
CA ARG A 466 -23.54 -22.22 -6.37
C ARG A 466 -23.61 -21.86 -4.90
N ARG A 467 -23.05 -22.70 -4.00
CA ARG A 467 -22.97 -22.37 -2.57
C ARG A 467 -22.10 -21.16 -2.30
N GLN A 468 -20.92 -21.05 -2.93
CA GLN A 468 -20.05 -19.89 -2.79
C GLN A 468 -20.76 -18.61 -3.25
N GLN A 469 -21.45 -18.65 -4.38
CA GLN A 469 -22.25 -17.52 -4.89
C GLN A 469 -23.39 -17.13 -3.94
N ALA A 470 -24.09 -18.09 -3.36
CA ALA A 470 -25.13 -17.83 -2.38
C ALA A 470 -24.55 -17.17 -1.11
N VAL A 471 -23.42 -17.67 -0.60
CA VAL A 471 -22.69 -17.07 0.53
C VAL A 471 -22.27 -15.62 0.21
N LEU A 472 -21.73 -15.37 -0.96
CA LEU A 472 -21.35 -14.04 -1.42
C LEU A 472 -22.56 -13.09 -1.48
N THR A 473 -23.68 -13.55 -2.02
CA THR A 473 -24.94 -12.78 -2.08
C THR A 473 -25.42 -12.38 -0.68
N ILE A 474 -25.39 -13.32 0.28
CA ILE A 474 -25.73 -13.05 1.68
C ILE A 474 -24.76 -12.05 2.30
N LYS A 475 -23.45 -12.27 2.14
CA LYS A 475 -22.42 -11.38 2.69
C LYS A 475 -22.50 -9.96 2.10
N LYS A 476 -22.81 -9.82 0.80
CA LYS A 476 -23.01 -8.51 0.16
C LYS A 476 -24.27 -7.78 0.66
N LYS A 477 -25.35 -8.51 0.88
CA LYS A 477 -26.63 -7.91 1.28
C LYS A 477 -26.70 -7.59 2.77
N TYR A 478 -26.16 -8.45 3.62
CA TYR A 478 -26.33 -8.38 5.08
C TYR A 478 -25.02 -8.16 5.85
N GLY A 479 -23.91 -7.97 5.15
CA GLY A 479 -22.58 -7.78 5.75
C GLY A 479 -21.75 -9.06 5.81
N LYS A 480 -20.44 -8.91 5.85
CA LYS A 480 -19.48 -10.03 5.76
C LYS A 480 -19.63 -11.06 6.89
N ASN A 481 -20.15 -10.65 8.05
CA ASN A 481 -20.35 -11.52 9.21
C ASN A 481 -21.76 -12.15 9.27
N ALA A 482 -22.62 -11.93 8.28
CA ALA A 482 -23.98 -12.49 8.25
C ALA A 482 -24.00 -14.01 8.11
N ILE A 483 -22.95 -14.59 7.52
CA ILE A 483 -22.77 -16.04 7.44
C ILE A 483 -21.29 -16.37 7.65
N LEU A 484 -21.02 -17.25 8.61
CA LEU A 484 -19.69 -17.69 9.02
C LEU A 484 -19.60 -19.21 8.96
N LYS A 485 -18.41 -19.76 8.78
CA LYS A 485 -18.12 -21.18 8.93
C LYS A 485 -17.85 -21.53 10.40
N GLY A 486 -18.02 -22.78 10.79
CA GLY A 486 -17.73 -23.21 12.15
C GLY A 486 -16.30 -22.89 12.60
N MET A 487 -15.32 -22.98 11.70
CA MET A 487 -13.93 -22.64 11.99
C MET A 487 -13.74 -21.16 12.35
N ASP A 488 -14.58 -20.25 11.86
CA ASP A 488 -14.51 -18.82 12.15
C ASP A 488 -14.96 -18.48 13.59
N LEU A 489 -15.45 -19.47 14.32
CA LEU A 489 -15.92 -19.38 15.72
C LEU A 489 -15.01 -20.11 16.70
N GLU A 490 -13.95 -20.77 16.21
CA GLU A 490 -12.97 -21.47 17.04
C GLU A 490 -12.07 -20.49 17.80
N GLU A 491 -11.46 -20.93 18.90
CA GLU A 491 -10.51 -20.12 19.66
C GLU A 491 -9.28 -19.77 18.80
N GLY A 492 -8.98 -18.48 18.68
CA GLY A 492 -7.91 -17.97 17.84
C GLY A 492 -8.33 -17.61 16.42
N ALA A 493 -9.61 -17.86 16.05
CA ALA A 493 -10.15 -17.40 14.78
C ALA A 493 -10.13 -15.86 14.68
N THR A 494 -9.88 -15.36 13.47
CA THR A 494 -9.73 -13.92 13.21
C THR A 494 -10.69 -13.40 12.13
N ALA A 495 -11.45 -14.27 11.48
CA ALA A 495 -12.31 -13.92 10.35
C ALA A 495 -13.34 -12.84 10.69
N ARG A 496 -13.97 -12.91 11.87
CA ARG A 496 -14.97 -11.92 12.32
C ARG A 496 -14.38 -10.52 12.42
N ASP A 497 -13.21 -10.39 13.05
CA ASP A 497 -12.52 -9.12 13.20
C ASP A 497 -11.99 -8.62 11.86
N ARG A 498 -11.44 -9.52 11.04
CA ARG A 498 -10.94 -9.23 9.71
C ARG A 498 -12.03 -8.73 8.76
N ASN A 499 -13.24 -9.28 8.87
CA ASN A 499 -14.40 -8.84 8.09
C ASN A 499 -14.82 -7.38 8.37
N GLY A 500 -14.53 -6.88 9.58
CA GLY A 500 -14.71 -5.47 9.96
C GLY A 500 -13.52 -4.56 9.56
N GLN A 501 -12.61 -5.03 8.70
CA GLN A 501 -11.41 -4.30 8.30
C GLN A 501 -11.35 -4.09 6.80
N ILE A 502 -10.73 -2.98 6.39
CA ILE A 502 -10.33 -2.67 5.01
C ILE A 502 -8.82 -2.43 5.03
N GLY A 503 -8.05 -3.17 4.23
CA GLY A 503 -6.59 -3.05 4.20
C GLY A 503 -5.91 -3.36 5.55
N GLY A 504 -6.54 -4.15 6.42
CA GLY A 504 -6.05 -4.49 7.75
C GLY A 504 -6.31 -3.42 8.83
N HIS A 505 -7.10 -2.40 8.53
CA HIS A 505 -7.51 -1.34 9.45
C HIS A 505 -9.03 -1.32 9.61
N LYS A 506 -9.52 -0.73 10.68
CA LYS A 506 -10.95 -0.63 10.97
C LYS A 506 -11.69 0.03 9.79
N ALA A 507 -12.82 -0.59 9.37
CA ALA A 507 -13.63 -0.13 8.26
C ALA A 507 -14.37 1.19 8.58
#